data_844e2d17c55906b567faddfd146bb4ef
#
_entry.id   844e2d17c55906b567faddfd146bb4ef
#
_cell.length_a   1.000
_cell.length_b   1.000
_cell.length_c   1.000
_cell.angle_alpha   90.00
_cell.angle_beta   90.00
_cell.angle_gamma   90.00
#
_symmetry.space_group_name_H-M   'P 1'
#
loop_
_entity.id
_entity.type
_entity.pdbx_description
1 polymer ?
#
loop_
_entity_poly.entity_id
_entity_poly.type
_entity_poly.pdbx_seq_one_letter_code
_entity_poly.pdbx_strand_id
1 'polypeptide(L)'
;QFSDDPFVQDKITKMLKYNKFKIAAGEINADINKTYEGWELRKIKIVNNYSSINKQTPEYMVLDFDDKGKIYDINFGIMDNLYSDFVEQGLYGNDWGNRQVIVKFVEKYRTAYLSRNIEMLDSLFADEAVIIVGRVLKKTKIKDMYKYTKLNEEQPDVRYMQYTKDEYLKNQARLFTNQKDIYLGYNSFKIMKKNKQDNVYGLSMRQYYQSTTYSDEGYLFLLVDFNKEKPQIYIRSWQPQEWNDAALIKLSNFNLNQ
;
A
#
# COMPACT_ATOMS: atom_id res chain seq x y z
N GLN A 1 -4.00 -20.15 -17.50
CA GLN A 1 -4.09 -19.20 -18.61
C GLN A 1 -4.56 -17.85 -18.07
N PHE A 2 -3.94 -16.74 -18.51
CA PHE A 2 -4.38 -15.39 -18.10
C PHE A 2 -5.64 -14.96 -18.83
N SER A 3 -6.40 -14.06 -18.19
CA SER A 3 -7.55 -13.40 -18.79
C SER A 3 -7.13 -12.60 -20.04
N ASP A 4 -8.03 -12.53 -21.03
CA ASP A 4 -7.86 -11.70 -22.21
C ASP A 4 -8.30 -10.24 -21.95
N ASP A 5 -8.68 -9.91 -20.72
CA ASP A 5 -9.00 -8.55 -20.30
C ASP A 5 -7.78 -7.64 -20.50
N PRO A 6 -7.90 -6.56 -21.29
CA PRO A 6 -6.78 -5.64 -21.56
C PRO A 6 -6.19 -5.02 -20.31
N PHE A 7 -6.98 -4.78 -19.28
CA PHE A 7 -6.51 -4.23 -18.01
C PHE A 7 -5.61 -5.21 -17.26
N VAL A 8 -5.99 -6.50 -17.24
CA VAL A 8 -5.18 -7.58 -16.64
C VAL A 8 -3.88 -7.76 -17.42
N GLN A 9 -3.93 -7.74 -18.75
CA GLN A 9 -2.75 -7.88 -19.62
C GLN A 9 -1.77 -6.71 -19.45
N ASP A 10 -2.26 -5.48 -19.39
CA ASP A 10 -1.43 -4.29 -19.13
C ASP A 10 -0.76 -4.37 -17.76
N LYS A 11 -1.51 -4.76 -16.73
CA LYS A 11 -1.00 -4.93 -15.37
C LYS A 11 0.15 -5.94 -15.32
N ILE A 12 -0.03 -7.12 -15.92
CA ILE A 12 1.00 -8.16 -16.00
C ILE A 12 2.22 -7.64 -16.75
N THR A 13 2.01 -7.00 -17.90
CA THR A 13 3.09 -6.43 -18.71
C THR A 13 3.91 -5.41 -17.91
N LYS A 14 3.26 -4.50 -17.17
CA LYS A 14 3.93 -3.53 -16.32
C LYS A 14 4.64 -4.20 -15.15
N MET A 15 4.04 -5.20 -14.51
CA MET A 15 4.68 -5.98 -13.44
C MET A 15 5.98 -6.62 -13.92
N LEU A 16 5.97 -7.31 -15.07
CA LEU A 16 7.15 -7.95 -15.66
C LEU A 16 8.20 -6.93 -16.12
N LYS A 17 7.77 -5.81 -16.68
CA LYS A 17 8.66 -4.74 -17.16
C LYS A 17 9.46 -4.09 -16.06
N TYR A 18 8.80 -3.77 -14.94
CA TYR A 18 9.39 -2.97 -13.87
C TYR A 18 9.93 -3.79 -12.70
N ASN A 19 9.49 -5.04 -12.56
CA ASN A 19 9.91 -5.92 -11.50
C ASN A 19 10.55 -7.17 -12.08
N LYS A 20 11.85 -7.30 -11.96
CA LYS A 20 12.61 -8.47 -12.45
C LYS A 20 12.52 -9.61 -11.45
N PHE A 21 11.31 -10.03 -11.12
CA PHE A 21 11.11 -11.10 -10.17
C PHE A 21 11.30 -12.48 -10.80
N LYS A 22 11.64 -13.44 -9.96
CA LYS A 22 11.68 -14.86 -10.26
C LYS A 22 10.91 -15.60 -9.19
N ILE A 23 10.24 -16.69 -9.57
CA ILE A 23 9.69 -17.61 -8.58
C ILE A 23 10.88 -18.19 -7.81
N ALA A 24 10.80 -18.21 -6.47
CA ALA A 24 11.84 -18.80 -5.66
C ALA A 24 11.94 -20.31 -5.99
N ALA A 25 13.15 -20.80 -6.17
CA ALA A 25 13.39 -22.21 -6.47
C ALA A 25 12.83 -23.10 -5.36
N GLY A 26 12.23 -24.22 -5.71
CA GLY A 26 11.67 -25.20 -4.78
C GLY A 26 10.19 -25.46 -5.03
N GLU A 27 9.56 -26.13 -4.08
CA GLU A 27 8.13 -26.39 -4.11
C GLU A 27 7.33 -25.10 -3.86
N ILE A 28 6.26 -24.94 -4.59
CA ILE A 28 5.30 -23.84 -4.37
C ILE A 28 4.37 -24.29 -3.25
N ASN A 29 4.66 -23.89 -2.03
CA ASN A 29 3.77 -24.03 -0.89
C ASN A 29 2.80 -22.82 -0.91
N ALA A 30 1.73 -22.95 -1.66
CA ALA A 30 0.73 -21.89 -1.78
C ALA A 30 -0.54 -22.26 -1.04
N ASP A 31 -1.17 -21.28 -0.40
CA ASP A 31 -2.50 -21.42 0.17
C ASP A 31 -3.55 -21.20 -0.91
N ILE A 32 -4.53 -22.09 -0.97
CA ILE A 32 -5.65 -22.01 -1.90
C ILE A 32 -6.90 -21.67 -1.11
N ASN A 33 -7.48 -20.51 -1.36
CA ASN A 33 -8.67 -20.03 -0.68
C ASN A 33 -9.82 -19.91 -1.69
N LYS A 34 -11.01 -20.43 -1.32
CA LYS A 34 -12.22 -20.14 -2.09
C LYS A 34 -12.65 -18.71 -1.80
N THR A 35 -12.90 -17.94 -2.87
CA THR A 35 -13.43 -16.57 -2.78
C THR A 35 -14.84 -16.51 -3.39
N TYR A 36 -15.48 -15.37 -3.30
CA TYR A 36 -16.79 -15.17 -3.91
C TYR A 36 -16.72 -15.22 -5.45
N GLU A 37 -15.61 -14.79 -6.03
CA GLU A 37 -15.41 -14.70 -7.49
C GLU A 37 -14.66 -15.91 -8.10
N GLY A 38 -14.29 -16.90 -7.27
CA GLY A 38 -13.53 -18.07 -7.70
C GLY A 38 -12.52 -18.54 -6.67
N TRP A 39 -11.25 -18.52 -6.98
CA TRP A 39 -10.17 -19.03 -6.15
C TRP A 39 -9.02 -18.05 -6.06
N GLU A 40 -8.43 -17.95 -4.88
CA GLU A 40 -7.23 -17.16 -4.63
C GLU A 40 -6.07 -18.10 -4.27
N LEU A 41 -4.94 -17.97 -4.95
CA LEU A 41 -3.70 -18.66 -4.65
C LEU A 41 -2.71 -17.67 -4.03
N ARG A 42 -2.34 -17.90 -2.77
CA ARG A 42 -1.44 -17.02 -1.99
C ARG A 42 -0.12 -17.71 -1.68
N LYS A 43 0.82 -16.95 -1.10
CA LYS A 43 2.15 -17.41 -0.65
C LYS A 43 3.05 -17.94 -1.78
N ILE A 44 2.79 -17.55 -3.02
CA ILE A 44 3.73 -17.84 -4.10
C ILE A 44 4.98 -17.00 -3.86
N LYS A 45 6.02 -17.63 -3.34
CA LYS A 45 7.26 -16.94 -2.99
C LYS A 45 8.02 -16.53 -4.24
N ILE A 46 8.33 -15.25 -4.33
CA ILE A 46 9.15 -14.67 -5.41
C ILE A 46 10.38 -13.96 -4.83
N VAL A 47 11.41 -13.86 -5.63
CA VAL A 47 12.58 -13.02 -5.34
C VAL A 47 12.61 -11.88 -6.33
N ASN A 48 12.52 -10.68 -5.84
CA ASN A 48 12.58 -9.46 -6.62
C ASN A 48 13.99 -8.85 -6.50
N ASN A 49 14.57 -8.46 -7.62
CA ASN A 49 15.92 -7.88 -7.66
C ASN A 49 15.84 -6.37 -7.92
N TYR A 50 15.94 -5.60 -6.88
CA TYR A 50 16.01 -4.14 -6.91
C TYR A 50 17.45 -3.67 -7.05
N SER A 51 18.01 -3.79 -8.25
CA SER A 51 19.45 -3.63 -8.51
C SER A 51 19.98 -2.22 -8.21
N SER A 52 19.16 -1.17 -8.36
CA SER A 52 19.58 0.20 -8.11
C SER A 52 19.57 0.59 -6.62
N ILE A 53 18.89 -0.18 -5.79
CA ILE A 53 18.82 0.03 -4.33
C ILE A 53 19.49 -1.09 -3.56
N ASN A 54 20.20 -1.99 -4.27
CA ASN A 54 20.94 -3.12 -3.74
C ASN A 54 20.13 -3.97 -2.74
N LYS A 55 18.89 -4.28 -3.12
CA LYS A 55 17.95 -5.02 -2.27
C LYS A 55 17.47 -6.28 -2.98
N GLN A 56 17.62 -7.42 -2.33
CA GLN A 56 16.94 -8.67 -2.68
C GLN A 56 16.00 -9.02 -1.53
N THR A 57 14.72 -9.01 -1.81
CA THR A 57 13.71 -9.25 -0.77
C THR A 57 12.81 -10.38 -1.20
N PRO A 58 12.63 -11.41 -0.36
CA PRO A 58 11.56 -12.36 -0.55
C PRO A 58 10.23 -11.63 -0.48
N GLU A 59 9.40 -11.84 -1.47
CA GLU A 59 8.07 -11.28 -1.56
C GLU A 59 7.10 -12.38 -1.94
N TYR A 60 5.82 -12.09 -1.86
CA TYR A 60 4.79 -13.04 -2.25
C TYR A 60 3.97 -12.49 -3.40
N MET A 61 3.50 -13.40 -4.24
CA MET A 61 2.52 -13.13 -5.29
C MET A 61 1.20 -13.76 -4.92
N VAL A 62 0.13 -13.10 -5.32
CA VAL A 62 -1.24 -13.57 -5.18
C VAL A 62 -1.85 -13.64 -6.57
N LEU A 63 -2.50 -14.75 -6.88
CA LEU A 63 -3.21 -14.99 -8.13
C LEU A 63 -4.68 -15.24 -7.83
N ASP A 64 -5.56 -14.58 -8.54
CA ASP A 64 -6.99 -14.81 -8.51
C ASP A 64 -7.45 -15.56 -9.76
N PHE A 65 -8.21 -16.63 -9.56
CA PHE A 65 -8.72 -17.50 -10.63
C PHE A 65 -10.25 -17.52 -10.64
N ASP A 66 -10.82 -17.54 -11.80
CA ASP A 66 -12.23 -17.88 -11.95
C ASP A 66 -12.50 -19.38 -11.74
N ASP A 67 -13.76 -19.77 -11.70
CA ASP A 67 -14.16 -21.17 -11.52
C ASP A 67 -13.73 -22.08 -12.69
N LYS A 68 -13.25 -21.53 -13.80
CA LYS A 68 -12.68 -22.24 -14.95
C LYS A 68 -11.16 -22.38 -14.87
N GLY A 69 -10.53 -21.83 -13.82
CA GLY A 69 -9.08 -21.83 -13.64
C GLY A 69 -8.34 -20.78 -14.48
N LYS A 70 -9.05 -19.77 -15.01
CA LYS A 70 -8.44 -18.66 -15.73
C LYS A 70 -8.03 -17.57 -14.73
N ILE A 71 -6.78 -17.11 -14.81
CA ILE A 71 -6.27 -16.04 -13.96
C ILE A 71 -6.88 -14.70 -14.40
N TYR A 72 -7.66 -14.08 -13.52
CA TYR A 72 -8.28 -12.79 -13.80
C TYR A 72 -7.66 -11.62 -13.02
N ASP A 73 -6.86 -11.89 -11.99
CA ASP A 73 -6.07 -10.86 -11.31
C ASP A 73 -4.75 -11.41 -10.77
N ILE A 74 -3.76 -10.54 -10.60
CA ILE A 74 -2.44 -10.84 -10.07
C ILE A 74 -1.94 -9.64 -9.25
N ASN A 75 -1.44 -9.89 -8.04
CA ASN A 75 -0.93 -8.83 -7.18
C ASN A 75 0.37 -9.23 -6.48
N PHE A 76 1.19 -8.27 -6.10
CA PHE A 76 2.21 -8.46 -5.09
C PHE A 76 1.56 -8.52 -3.72
N GLY A 77 1.58 -9.67 -3.09
CA GLY A 77 0.98 -9.92 -1.80
C GLY A 77 1.66 -9.13 -0.67
N ILE A 78 0.93 -8.87 0.40
CA ILE A 78 1.53 -8.44 1.66
C ILE A 78 2.32 -9.59 2.29
N MET A 79 3.15 -9.28 3.28
CA MET A 79 3.91 -10.31 4.01
C MET A 79 2.97 -11.29 4.72
N ASP A 80 3.34 -12.56 4.75
CA ASP A 80 2.53 -13.64 5.28
C ASP A 80 2.10 -13.44 6.75
N ASN A 81 3.03 -12.99 7.59
CA ASN A 81 2.72 -12.66 8.98
C ASN A 81 1.68 -11.52 9.09
N LEU A 82 1.74 -10.51 8.22
CA LEU A 82 0.73 -9.44 8.19
C LEU A 82 -0.63 -9.95 7.73
N TYR A 83 -0.64 -10.87 6.77
CA TYR A 83 -1.89 -11.49 6.33
C TYR A 83 -2.53 -12.29 7.46
N SER A 84 -1.73 -13.11 8.14
CA SER A 84 -2.21 -13.93 9.26
C SER A 84 -2.70 -13.06 10.42
N ASP A 85 -1.93 -12.08 10.85
CA ASP A 85 -2.31 -11.15 11.92
C ASP A 85 -3.60 -10.41 11.59
N PHE A 86 -3.78 -10.04 10.33
CA PHE A 86 -4.89 -9.26 9.88
C PHE A 86 -6.17 -10.07 9.64
N VAL A 87 -6.06 -11.19 8.94
CA VAL A 87 -7.20 -12.01 8.55
C VAL A 87 -7.62 -12.95 9.69
N GLU A 88 -6.65 -13.56 10.37
CA GLU A 88 -6.91 -14.62 11.35
C GLU A 88 -7.15 -14.09 12.77
N GLN A 89 -6.40 -13.07 13.22
CA GLN A 89 -6.44 -12.58 14.60
C GLN A 89 -7.33 -11.37 14.83
N GLY A 90 -8.02 -10.90 13.82
CA GLY A 90 -8.80 -9.66 13.92
C GLY A 90 -9.89 -9.69 14.98
N LEU A 91 -10.00 -8.60 15.72
CA LEU A 91 -10.91 -8.35 16.85
C LEU A 91 -12.41 -8.49 16.55
N TYR A 92 -12.80 -8.65 15.30
CA TYR A 92 -14.19 -8.74 14.85
C TYR A 92 -14.42 -10.07 14.14
N GLY A 93 -14.69 -11.12 14.91
CA GLY A 93 -14.82 -12.51 14.45
C GLY A 93 -15.78 -12.75 13.28
N ASN A 94 -16.76 -11.88 13.06
CA ASN A 94 -17.80 -12.04 12.04
C ASN A 94 -17.50 -11.26 10.73
N ASP A 95 -16.32 -10.65 10.57
CA ASP A 95 -16.02 -9.75 9.45
C ASP A 95 -14.89 -10.28 8.52
N TRP A 96 -14.75 -11.60 8.46
CA TRP A 96 -13.68 -12.24 7.68
C TRP A 96 -13.73 -11.87 6.19
N GLY A 97 -14.92 -11.82 5.60
CA GLY A 97 -15.09 -11.41 4.20
C GLY A 97 -14.62 -9.99 3.93
N ASN A 98 -14.95 -9.04 4.81
CA ASN A 98 -14.52 -7.66 4.66
C ASN A 98 -12.99 -7.52 4.80
N ARG A 99 -12.36 -8.34 5.66
CA ARG A 99 -10.89 -8.31 5.81
C ARG A 99 -10.17 -8.79 4.56
N GLN A 100 -10.65 -9.84 3.92
CA GLN A 100 -10.09 -10.28 2.64
C GLN A 100 -10.19 -9.18 1.58
N VAL A 101 -11.34 -8.51 1.47
CA VAL A 101 -11.52 -7.40 0.53
C VAL A 101 -10.55 -6.25 0.83
N ILE A 102 -10.35 -5.92 2.11
CA ILE A 102 -9.40 -4.89 2.53
C ILE A 102 -7.96 -5.28 2.19
N VAL A 103 -7.55 -6.52 2.48
CA VAL A 103 -6.20 -7.00 2.12
C VAL A 103 -6.00 -6.93 0.61
N LYS A 104 -6.95 -7.43 -0.17
CA LYS A 104 -6.91 -7.38 -1.63
C LYS A 104 -6.77 -5.94 -2.15
N PHE A 105 -7.48 -5.00 -1.52
CA PHE A 105 -7.37 -3.58 -1.85
C PHE A 105 -5.95 -3.02 -1.57
N VAL A 106 -5.37 -3.33 -0.41
CA VAL A 106 -4.01 -2.90 -0.06
C VAL A 106 -2.97 -3.52 -0.99
N GLU A 107 -3.14 -4.78 -1.39
CA GLU A 107 -2.28 -5.46 -2.36
C GLU A 107 -2.38 -4.84 -3.75
N LYS A 108 -3.58 -4.45 -4.17
CA LYS A 108 -3.78 -3.66 -5.40
C LYS A 108 -3.06 -2.31 -5.33
N TYR A 109 -3.22 -1.59 -4.22
CA TYR A 109 -2.52 -0.33 -4.00
C TYR A 109 -0.99 -0.51 -4.07
N ARG A 110 -0.44 -1.50 -3.36
CA ARG A 110 0.98 -1.85 -3.39
C ARG A 110 1.44 -2.19 -4.81
N THR A 111 0.68 -3.02 -5.50
CA THR A 111 0.99 -3.45 -6.87
C THR A 111 1.03 -2.28 -7.85
N ALA A 112 0.11 -1.31 -7.72
CA ALA A 112 0.11 -0.11 -8.56
C ALA A 112 1.43 0.66 -8.46
N TYR A 113 2.00 0.79 -7.26
CA TYR A 113 3.31 1.43 -7.06
C TYR A 113 4.46 0.60 -7.62
N LEU A 114 4.52 -0.69 -7.28
CA LEU A 114 5.62 -1.56 -7.70
C LEU A 114 5.66 -1.74 -9.22
N SER A 115 4.49 -1.84 -9.85
CA SER A 115 4.35 -1.94 -11.31
C SER A 115 4.33 -0.59 -12.03
N ARG A 116 4.39 0.53 -11.28
CA ARG A 116 4.31 1.91 -11.83
C ARG A 116 3.08 2.13 -12.70
N ASN A 117 2.00 1.49 -12.33
CA ASN A 117 0.75 1.55 -13.07
C ASN A 117 -0.09 2.73 -12.60
N ILE A 118 0.02 3.86 -13.32
CA ILE A 118 -0.67 5.09 -12.94
C ILE A 118 -2.18 4.97 -13.15
N GLU A 119 -2.63 4.26 -14.16
CA GLU A 119 -4.04 4.03 -14.45
C GLU A 119 -4.70 3.18 -13.35
N MET A 120 -3.98 2.15 -12.89
CA MET A 120 -4.40 1.36 -11.74
C MET A 120 -4.45 2.22 -10.48
N LEU A 121 -3.42 3.04 -10.23
CA LEU A 121 -3.38 3.92 -9.07
C LEU A 121 -4.52 4.94 -9.11
N ASP A 122 -4.82 5.52 -10.28
CA ASP A 122 -5.93 6.43 -10.50
C ASP A 122 -7.28 5.79 -10.13
N SER A 123 -7.50 4.55 -10.55
CA SER A 123 -8.75 3.83 -10.28
C SER A 123 -9.01 3.56 -8.78
N LEU A 124 -7.97 3.61 -7.95
CA LEU A 124 -8.08 3.41 -6.50
C LEU A 124 -8.47 4.67 -5.72
N PHE A 125 -8.43 5.85 -6.33
CA PHE A 125 -8.79 7.11 -5.68
C PHE A 125 -10.15 7.62 -6.15
N ALA A 126 -10.94 8.15 -5.20
CA ALA A 126 -12.10 8.95 -5.54
C ALA A 126 -11.66 10.26 -6.22
N ASP A 127 -12.51 10.85 -7.06
CA ASP A 127 -12.17 12.09 -7.77
C ASP A 127 -11.96 13.26 -6.81
N GLU A 128 -12.72 13.28 -5.72
CA GLU A 128 -12.65 14.25 -4.64
C GLU A 128 -11.62 13.90 -3.55
N ALA A 129 -10.75 12.93 -3.78
CA ALA A 129 -9.79 12.48 -2.77
C ALA A 129 -8.86 13.59 -2.30
N VAL A 130 -8.66 13.67 -0.98
CA VAL A 130 -7.70 14.56 -0.32
C VAL A 130 -6.43 13.78 -0.02
N ILE A 131 -5.31 14.26 -0.55
CA ILE A 131 -4.02 13.57 -0.40
C ILE A 131 -3.05 14.48 0.32
N ILE A 132 -2.57 14.03 1.49
CA ILE A 132 -1.60 14.74 2.31
C ILE A 132 -0.29 13.98 2.29
N VAL A 133 0.77 14.67 1.87
CA VAL A 133 2.12 14.11 1.81
C VAL A 133 3.01 14.86 2.77
N GLY A 134 3.54 14.17 3.77
CA GLY A 134 4.58 14.69 4.63
C GLY A 134 5.95 14.52 3.98
N ARG A 135 6.77 15.55 4.04
CA ARG A 135 8.17 15.53 3.63
C ARG A 135 9.04 15.87 4.82
N VAL A 136 9.89 14.93 5.24
CA VAL A 136 10.88 15.17 6.28
C VAL A 136 11.95 16.11 5.75
N LEU A 137 12.09 17.26 6.39
CA LEU A 137 13.15 18.21 6.06
C LEU A 137 14.45 17.72 6.70
N LYS A 138 15.48 17.48 5.87
CA LYS A 138 16.81 17.19 6.41
C LYS A 138 17.28 18.41 7.18
N LYS A 139 17.49 18.30 8.49
CA LYS A 139 18.17 19.33 9.26
C LYS A 139 19.55 19.54 8.64
N THR A 140 19.82 20.71 8.12
CA THR A 140 21.17 21.14 7.82
C THR A 140 21.87 21.12 9.18
N LYS A 141 22.90 20.27 9.34
CA LYS A 141 23.73 20.30 10.53
C LYS A 141 24.42 21.66 10.56
N ILE A 142 23.81 22.63 11.20
CA ILE A 142 24.53 23.80 11.68
C ILE A 142 25.52 23.22 12.68
N LYS A 143 26.80 23.30 12.35
CA LYS A 143 27.89 23.06 13.29
C LYS A 143 27.86 24.20 14.32
N ASP A 144 26.95 24.15 15.25
CA ASP A 144 27.01 24.99 16.40
C ASP A 144 27.53 24.20 17.60
N MET A 145 28.67 24.62 17.96
CA MET A 145 29.52 24.32 19.08
C MET A 145 28.91 24.87 20.37
N TYR A 146 27.86 24.19 20.88
CA TYR A 146 27.54 24.18 22.31
C TYR A 146 26.82 22.87 22.67
N LYS A 147 27.63 21.94 23.19
CA LYS A 147 27.16 20.78 23.93
C LYS A 147 26.50 21.24 25.22
N TYR A 148 25.59 20.39 25.65
CA TYR A 148 24.88 20.27 26.92
C TYR A 148 23.48 20.94 26.98
N THR A 149 22.51 20.23 26.45
CA THR A 149 21.30 19.91 27.22
C THR A 149 20.72 18.60 26.65
N LYS A 150 20.72 17.56 27.47
CA LYS A 150 19.96 16.33 27.30
C LYS A 150 18.47 16.69 27.28
N LEU A 151 17.71 15.87 26.58
CA LEU A 151 16.25 15.79 26.59
C LEU A 151 15.54 16.78 25.66
N ASN A 152 15.49 16.38 24.41
CA ASN A 152 14.28 16.39 23.60
C ASN A 152 14.63 15.57 22.36
N GLU A 153 14.00 14.41 22.21
CA GLU A 153 13.90 13.74 20.91
C GLU A 153 13.19 14.74 20.01
N GLU A 154 13.97 15.54 19.30
CA GLU A 154 13.47 16.57 18.44
C GLU A 154 12.66 15.88 17.33
N GLN A 155 11.37 16.08 17.35
CA GLN A 155 10.49 15.62 16.30
C GLN A 155 11.05 16.09 14.95
N PRO A 156 11.08 15.22 13.94
CA PRO A 156 11.53 15.60 12.62
C PRO A 156 10.68 16.78 12.12
N ASP A 157 11.33 17.81 11.59
CA ASP A 157 10.63 18.90 10.93
C ASP A 157 9.98 18.35 9.65
N VAL A 158 8.65 18.36 9.60
CA VAL A 158 7.87 17.78 8.52
C VAL A 158 7.06 18.85 7.83
N ARG A 159 7.30 19.03 6.57
CA ARG A 159 6.44 19.87 5.73
C ARG A 159 5.33 19.02 5.14
N TYR A 160 4.08 19.37 5.45
CA TYR A 160 2.90 18.74 4.86
C TYR A 160 2.44 19.53 3.63
N MET A 161 2.09 18.79 2.59
CA MET A 161 1.55 19.34 1.35
C MET A 161 0.26 18.59 1.03
N GLN A 162 -0.79 19.35 0.72
CA GLN A 162 -2.06 18.80 0.29
C GLN A 162 -2.16 18.87 -1.22
N TYR A 163 -2.66 17.80 -1.82
CA TYR A 163 -2.86 17.66 -3.25
C TYR A 163 -4.27 17.17 -3.56
N THR A 164 -4.79 17.59 -4.70
CA THR A 164 -5.91 16.92 -5.35
C THR A 164 -5.43 15.58 -5.93
N LYS A 165 -6.38 14.73 -6.33
CA LYS A 165 -6.09 13.48 -7.03
C LYS A 165 -5.21 13.72 -8.26
N ASP A 166 -5.59 14.64 -9.13
CA ASP A 166 -4.89 14.93 -10.40
C ASP A 166 -3.45 15.41 -10.17
N GLU A 167 -3.27 16.33 -9.24
CA GLU A 167 -1.93 16.82 -8.88
C GLU A 167 -1.04 15.71 -8.35
N TYR A 168 -1.61 14.86 -7.48
CA TYR A 168 -0.89 13.73 -6.92
C TYR A 168 -0.49 12.72 -7.99
N LEU A 169 -1.41 12.30 -8.85
CA LEU A 169 -1.16 11.35 -9.93
C LEU A 169 -0.13 11.88 -10.93
N LYS A 170 -0.21 13.17 -11.27
CA LYS A 170 0.80 13.83 -12.12
C LYS A 170 2.19 13.78 -11.50
N ASN A 171 2.30 14.00 -10.18
CA ASN A 171 3.57 13.89 -9.47
C ASN A 171 4.05 12.45 -9.40
N GLN A 172 3.16 11.47 -9.17
CA GLN A 172 3.49 10.05 -9.16
C GLN A 172 3.95 9.56 -10.54
N ALA A 173 3.31 9.98 -11.62
CA ALA A 173 3.71 9.64 -12.98
C ALA A 173 5.15 10.09 -13.28
N ARG A 174 5.51 11.31 -12.86
CA ARG A 174 6.89 11.82 -12.98
C ARG A 174 7.86 10.99 -12.14
N LEU A 175 7.47 10.65 -10.92
CA LEU A 175 8.28 9.81 -10.03
C LEU A 175 8.49 8.43 -10.64
N PHE A 176 7.45 7.78 -11.13
CA PHE A 176 7.51 6.47 -11.76
C PHE A 176 8.43 6.44 -12.99
N THR A 177 8.45 7.53 -13.77
CA THR A 177 9.35 7.66 -14.93
C THR A 177 10.81 7.80 -14.52
N ASN A 178 11.10 8.54 -13.44
CA ASN A 178 12.46 8.93 -13.05
C ASN A 178 13.16 7.92 -12.14
N GLN A 179 12.45 6.93 -11.56
CA GLN A 179 13.03 5.94 -10.68
C GLN A 179 13.30 4.63 -11.42
N LYS A 180 14.48 4.02 -11.21
CA LYS A 180 14.82 2.73 -11.80
C LYS A 180 14.20 1.58 -11.01
N ASP A 181 14.20 1.66 -9.69
CA ASP A 181 13.57 0.69 -8.80
C ASP A 181 12.69 1.41 -7.79
N ILE A 182 11.58 0.79 -7.42
CA ILE A 182 10.69 1.23 -6.34
C ILE A 182 10.37 0.00 -5.49
N TYR A 183 10.65 0.10 -4.19
CA TYR A 183 10.23 -0.86 -3.18
C TYR A 183 9.21 -0.20 -2.26
N LEU A 184 8.14 -0.92 -1.98
CA LEU A 184 7.09 -0.54 -1.04
C LEU A 184 6.74 -1.74 -0.17
N GLY A 185 6.96 -1.61 1.12
CA GLY A 185 6.65 -2.63 2.11
C GLY A 185 5.81 -2.08 3.25
N TYR A 186 5.10 -2.97 3.92
CA TYR A 186 4.33 -2.67 5.13
C TYR A 186 4.70 -3.65 6.22
N ASN A 187 4.65 -3.23 7.51
CA ASN A 187 4.96 -4.14 8.63
C ASN A 187 3.95 -4.10 9.78
N SER A 188 2.99 -3.23 9.74
CA SER A 188 1.90 -3.21 10.71
C SER A 188 0.62 -2.71 10.07
N PHE A 189 -0.50 -3.23 10.54
CA PHE A 189 -1.83 -2.81 10.11
C PHE A 189 -2.70 -2.51 11.32
N LYS A 190 -3.39 -1.38 11.27
CA LYS A 190 -4.49 -1.06 12.17
C LYS A 190 -5.69 -0.69 11.33
N ILE A 191 -6.83 -1.30 11.63
CA ILE A 191 -8.08 -1.00 10.97
C ILE A 191 -9.03 -0.35 11.96
N MET A 192 -9.66 0.69 11.48
CA MET A 192 -10.67 1.44 12.23
C MET A 192 -11.92 1.51 11.36
N LYS A 193 -13.04 1.10 11.90
CA LYS A 193 -14.34 1.26 11.25
C LYS A 193 -14.97 2.56 11.72
N LYS A 194 -15.47 3.39 10.81
CA LYS A 194 -16.07 4.67 11.16
C LYS A 194 -17.32 4.50 12.03
N ASN A 195 -18.22 3.63 11.59
CA ASN A 195 -19.45 3.25 12.31
C ASN A 195 -19.73 1.76 12.11
N LYS A 196 -20.51 1.15 13.00
CA LYS A 196 -20.86 -0.28 12.91
C LYS A 196 -21.59 -0.65 11.61
N GLN A 197 -22.26 0.29 10.97
CA GLN A 197 -23.12 0.08 9.80
C GLN A 197 -22.46 0.44 8.46
N ASP A 198 -21.40 1.26 8.47
CA ASP A 198 -20.76 1.73 7.25
C ASP A 198 -19.58 0.83 6.87
N ASN A 199 -19.46 0.48 5.58
CA ASN A 199 -18.26 -0.20 5.06
C ASN A 199 -17.16 0.82 4.70
N VAL A 200 -16.97 1.82 5.55
CA VAL A 200 -15.89 2.81 5.43
C VAL A 200 -14.85 2.53 6.51
N TYR A 201 -13.63 2.30 6.07
CA TYR A 201 -12.53 1.90 6.93
C TYR A 201 -11.35 2.86 6.84
N GLY A 202 -10.80 3.21 8.01
CA GLY A 202 -9.49 3.80 8.13
C GLY A 202 -8.43 2.71 8.25
N LEU A 203 -7.46 2.71 7.36
CA LEU A 203 -6.36 1.76 7.31
C LEU A 203 -5.07 2.50 7.67
N SER A 204 -4.43 2.15 8.77
CA SER A 204 -3.13 2.69 9.15
C SER A 204 -2.06 1.62 9.02
N MET A 205 -0.97 1.94 8.31
CA MET A 205 0.11 1.03 8.00
C MET A 205 1.45 1.70 8.24
N ARG A 206 2.39 1.02 8.88
CA ARG A 206 3.78 1.46 8.86
C ARG A 206 4.37 1.08 7.50
N GLN A 207 4.75 2.10 6.73
CA GLN A 207 5.22 2.00 5.36
C GLN A 207 6.73 2.18 5.30
N TYR A 208 7.38 1.32 4.53
CA TYR A 208 8.75 1.49 4.06
C TYR A 208 8.72 1.76 2.57
N TYR A 209 9.17 2.93 2.17
CA TYR A 209 9.33 3.28 0.77
C TYR A 209 10.81 3.47 0.46
N GLN A 210 11.27 2.86 -0.62
CA GLN A 210 12.62 3.07 -1.13
C GLN A 210 12.59 3.11 -2.65
N SER A 211 13.24 4.11 -3.21
CA SER A 211 13.47 4.23 -4.64
C SER A 211 14.95 4.51 -4.92
N THR A 212 15.33 4.63 -6.18
CA THR A 212 16.72 4.85 -6.58
C THR A 212 17.36 6.07 -5.90
N THR A 213 16.57 7.13 -5.66
CA THR A 213 17.09 8.42 -5.16
C THR A 213 16.53 8.85 -3.81
N TYR A 214 15.56 8.11 -3.28
CA TYR A 214 14.85 8.52 -2.06
C TYR A 214 14.39 7.31 -1.25
N SER A 215 14.42 7.43 0.06
CA SER A 215 13.83 6.46 0.98
C SER A 215 13.19 7.17 2.15
N ASP A 216 12.08 6.63 2.62
CA ASP A 216 11.44 7.02 3.86
C ASP A 216 10.82 5.82 4.58
N GLU A 217 10.54 6.05 5.85
CA GLU A 217 9.79 5.18 6.71
C GLU A 217 8.81 6.05 7.51
N GLY A 218 7.57 5.63 7.57
CA GLY A 218 6.55 6.35 8.28
C GLY A 218 5.21 5.62 8.24
N TYR A 219 4.17 6.34 8.56
CA TYR A 219 2.82 5.79 8.69
C TYR A 219 1.92 6.33 7.59
N LEU A 220 1.42 5.42 6.78
CA LEU A 220 0.40 5.69 5.78
C LEU A 220 -0.98 5.49 6.39
N PHE A 221 -1.85 6.44 6.20
CA PHE A 221 -3.28 6.34 6.51
C PHE A 221 -4.09 6.44 5.22
N LEU A 222 -5.02 5.50 5.04
CA LEU A 222 -5.99 5.50 3.96
C LEU A 222 -7.40 5.45 4.56
N LEU A 223 -8.28 6.34 4.14
CA LEU A 223 -9.72 6.23 4.37
C LEU A 223 -10.36 5.70 3.10
N VAL A 224 -10.95 4.52 3.18
CA VAL A 224 -11.48 3.79 2.01
C VAL A 224 -12.94 3.49 2.21
N ASP A 225 -13.73 3.77 1.17
CA ASP A 225 -15.14 3.40 1.09
C ASP A 225 -15.30 2.10 0.29
N PHE A 226 -15.81 1.07 0.95
CA PHE A 226 -16.10 -0.24 0.38
C PHE A 226 -17.58 -0.46 0.08
N ASN A 227 -18.43 0.57 0.18
CA ASN A 227 -19.83 0.48 -0.20
C ASN A 227 -20.04 0.49 -1.72
N LYS A 228 -19.05 0.98 -2.46
CA LYS A 228 -19.08 1.05 -3.91
C LYS A 228 -18.64 -0.28 -4.52
N GLU A 229 -19.11 -0.57 -5.73
CA GLU A 229 -18.67 -1.72 -6.51
C GLU A 229 -17.13 -1.78 -6.63
N LYS A 230 -16.49 -0.62 -6.79
CA LYS A 230 -15.03 -0.47 -6.76
C LYS A 230 -14.65 0.37 -5.55
N PRO A 231 -14.02 -0.22 -4.53
CA PRO A 231 -13.55 0.53 -3.37
C PRO A 231 -12.62 1.67 -3.75
N GLN A 232 -12.77 2.82 -3.10
CA GLN A 232 -12.01 4.04 -3.42
C GLN A 232 -11.46 4.72 -2.17
N ILE A 233 -10.26 5.29 -2.32
CA ILE A 233 -9.59 6.10 -1.29
C ILE A 233 -10.13 7.53 -1.36
N TYR A 234 -10.70 8.01 -0.26
CA TYR A 234 -11.11 9.40 -0.08
C TYR A 234 -10.05 10.25 0.60
N ILE A 235 -9.22 9.63 1.44
CA ILE A 235 -8.14 10.32 2.12
C ILE A 235 -6.91 9.43 2.08
N ARG A 236 -5.80 10.01 1.68
CA ARG A 236 -4.48 9.46 1.84
C ARG A 236 -3.62 10.43 2.62
N SER A 237 -3.06 10.00 3.73
CA SER A 237 -2.12 10.82 4.49
C SER A 237 -0.88 10.00 4.87
N TRP A 238 0.27 10.66 4.88
CA TRP A 238 1.52 10.06 5.33
C TRP A 238 2.22 10.99 6.31
N GLN A 239 2.75 10.41 7.40
CA GLN A 239 3.56 11.10 8.40
C GLN A 239 4.66 10.19 8.95
N PRO A 240 5.78 10.74 9.47
CA PRO A 240 6.89 9.93 9.97
C PRO A 240 6.61 9.26 11.32
N GLN A 241 5.62 9.75 12.08
CA GLN A 241 5.28 9.25 13.40
C GLN A 241 3.96 8.48 13.39
N GLU A 242 3.80 7.56 14.34
CA GLU A 242 2.56 6.82 14.50
C GLU A 242 1.39 7.76 14.81
N TRP A 243 0.21 7.39 14.29
CA TRP A 243 -1.05 8.09 14.56
C TRP A 243 -1.44 7.86 16.03
N ASN A 244 -1.43 8.93 16.80
CA ASN A 244 -1.88 8.97 18.19
C ASN A 244 -2.85 10.15 18.36
N ASP A 245 -3.34 10.37 19.59
CA ASP A 245 -4.28 11.46 19.89
C ASP A 245 -3.71 12.87 19.65
N ALA A 246 -2.39 12.99 19.58
CA ALA A 246 -1.67 14.20 19.22
C ALA A 246 -1.45 14.37 17.70
N ALA A 247 -1.87 13.40 16.88
CA ALA A 247 -1.71 13.47 15.43
C ALA A 247 -2.52 14.64 14.84
N LEU A 248 -1.91 15.34 13.88
CA LEU A 248 -2.51 16.46 13.14
C LEU A 248 -3.83 16.10 12.45
N ILE A 249 -4.00 14.82 12.10
CA ILE A 249 -5.17 14.32 11.40
C ILE A 249 -5.84 13.26 12.27
N LYS A 250 -7.00 13.58 12.83
CA LYS A 250 -7.84 12.63 13.57
C LYS A 250 -8.94 12.12 12.66
N LEU A 251 -9.34 10.86 12.82
CA LEU A 251 -10.52 10.32 12.13
C LEU A 251 -11.78 11.16 12.34
N SER A 252 -11.90 11.77 13.54
CA SER A 252 -13.00 12.69 13.88
C SER A 252 -13.00 13.97 13.04
N ASN A 253 -11.88 14.35 12.42
CA ASN A 253 -11.79 15.55 11.58
C ASN A 253 -12.39 15.30 10.18
N PHE A 254 -12.68 14.05 9.85
CA PHE A 254 -13.25 13.69 8.58
C PHE A 254 -14.73 13.36 8.75
N ASN A 255 -15.56 14.40 8.86
CA ASN A 255 -16.97 14.25 8.58
C ASN A 255 -17.08 13.88 7.11
N LEU A 256 -17.16 12.58 6.81
CA LEU A 256 -17.65 12.11 5.55
C LEU A 256 -19.15 12.47 5.53
N ASN A 257 -19.44 13.69 5.14
CA ASN A 257 -20.78 14.05 4.81
C ASN A 257 -21.11 13.39 3.48
N GLN A 258 -22.05 12.55 3.57
CA GLN A 258 -23.06 11.90 2.75
C GLN A 258 -23.04 12.19 1.26
#